data_4b790d50bbb04da4ee6b044b9b393a55
#
_entry.id   4b790d50bbb04da4ee6b044b9b393a55
#
_cell.length_a   1.000
_cell.length_b   1.000
_cell.length_c   1.000
_cell.angle_alpha   90.00
_cell.angle_beta   90.00
_cell.angle_gamma   90.00
#
_symmetry.space_group_name_H-M   'P 1'
#
loop_
_entity.id
_entity.type
_entity.pdbx_description
1 polymer ?
#
loop_
_entity_poly.entity_id
_entity_poly.type
_entity_poly.pdbx_seq_one_letter_code
_entity_poly.pdbx_strand_id
1 'polypeptide(L)'
;MAMLGGRAAAQPASAQPASAIQASANPAGRSSFVLRLSGLAVSAVLLLLAATTLEHAAAAGDVAAEVTAPDPTAEPGTESGFDAHHFAVWLGQLRSDALAKGISPSTFDRSLENASPLPEVLERDRRQPEFTLTFSDYLRRTVTAKRISRGKTLLAQHRGLLERVRARYGVQPRFLVAFWGLESNYGDHTGGFSVIPALVTLAYDERRAAFFRGQLMHALTILEQGHISLPAMSGSWAGAMGQLQFMPSTFTGYAVDGNGDGRRDIWTALPDVFTSAANFLASEGWQGTQTWGREVRLPDDFDWQTAGLETRLPIAEWQAAGVRRADGTDLPRAEMTGSIIIPSGHLGPAFLVYDNFRTTLVWNRSILYAVAIGHLADRIAGKGPMVTAAGFSETPMSRGDIERLQTRLNALGYDAGPPDGRAGRRTRAALKAFQSDRGLPADGHPNHQALAILLEAGPCTSCKDGAPLEESNAKE
;
A
#
# COMPACT_ATOMS: atom_id res chain seq x y z
N MET A 1 -60.45 20.61 -42.12
CA MET A 1 -60.67 22.03 -42.25
C MET A 1 -59.32 22.65 -41.85
N ALA A 2 -58.41 22.94 -42.74
CA ALA A 2 -58.24 24.20 -43.46
C ALA A 2 -57.83 25.32 -42.49
N MET A 3 -56.76 26.05 -42.63
CA MET A 3 -55.84 26.49 -43.65
C MET A 3 -54.78 27.35 -42.97
N LEU A 4 -53.52 27.25 -43.43
CA LEU A 4 -52.71 28.29 -44.07
C LEU A 4 -52.40 29.52 -43.23
N GLY A 5 -51.24 30.06 -43.10
CA GLY A 5 -50.02 30.32 -43.85
C GLY A 5 -49.31 31.41 -43.06
N GLY A 6 -48.11 31.78 -43.22
CA GLY A 6 -47.15 31.91 -44.23
C GLY A 6 -45.93 32.64 -43.76
N ARG A 7 -44.82 32.29 -44.33
CA ARG A 7 -43.56 32.93 -44.65
C ARG A 7 -43.25 34.38 -44.31
N ALA A 8 -42.02 34.64 -43.84
CA ALA A 8 -40.94 35.40 -44.51
C ALA A 8 -39.71 35.49 -43.59
N ALA A 9 -38.67 35.12 -43.97
CA ALA A 9 -37.33 35.28 -44.46
C ALA A 9 -36.78 36.73 -44.38
N ALA A 10 -35.61 36.85 -43.76
CA ALA A 10 -34.49 37.70 -44.21
C ALA A 10 -33.24 37.52 -43.33
N GLN A 11 -32.18 37.03 -43.96
CA GLN A 11 -30.77 37.35 -43.70
C GLN A 11 -30.38 38.53 -44.59
N PRO A 12 -29.14 39.11 -44.64
CA PRO A 12 -27.91 39.00 -43.81
C PRO A 12 -27.18 40.35 -43.63
N ALA A 13 -26.02 40.38 -42.98
CA ALA A 13 -24.80 41.14 -43.28
C ALA A 13 -23.84 41.09 -42.08
N SER A 14 -22.73 40.46 -42.15
CA SER A 14 -21.38 40.79 -42.70
C SER A 14 -20.69 41.97 -42.02
N ALA A 15 -19.58 41.70 -41.32
CA ALA A 15 -18.24 42.26 -41.56
C ALA A 15 -17.24 41.92 -40.45
N GLN A 16 -16.16 41.24 -40.85
CA GLN A 16 -14.79 41.37 -40.31
C GLN A 16 -14.15 42.64 -40.94
N PRO A 17 -12.88 43.05 -40.69
CA PRO A 17 -11.76 42.43 -39.96
C PRO A 17 -10.78 43.42 -39.28
N ALA A 18 -9.66 42.84 -38.86
CA ALA A 18 -8.30 43.42 -38.72
C ALA A 18 -7.98 44.14 -37.38
N SER A 19 -6.82 44.01 -36.76
CA SER A 19 -5.48 43.76 -37.29
C SER A 19 -4.50 43.39 -36.18
N ALA A 20 -3.52 42.60 -36.54
CA ALA A 20 -2.22 42.30 -35.98
C ALA A 20 -1.44 43.47 -35.39
N ILE A 21 -0.64 43.19 -34.35
CA ILE A 21 0.72 43.72 -34.22
C ILE A 21 1.62 42.60 -33.64
N GLN A 22 2.63 42.28 -34.42
CA GLN A 22 3.86 41.52 -34.08
C GLN A 22 4.81 42.40 -33.27
N ALA A 23 5.61 41.77 -32.42
CA ALA A 23 7.08 41.89 -32.36
C ALA A 23 7.54 41.37 -31.00
N SER A 24 8.23 40.27 -30.95
CA SER A 24 9.68 40.02 -31.05
C SER A 24 10.45 40.35 -29.76
N ALA A 25 11.02 39.30 -29.17
CA ALA A 25 12.44 39.12 -28.86
C ALA A 25 12.64 38.25 -27.61
N ASN A 26 13.17 37.10 -27.84
CA ASN A 26 14.03 36.36 -26.91
C ASN A 26 15.39 37.06 -26.88
N PRO A 27 16.24 37.06 -25.84
CA PRO A 27 16.91 35.82 -25.47
C PRO A 27 17.35 35.70 -23.97
N ALA A 28 17.95 34.54 -23.72
CA ALA A 28 18.90 34.19 -22.66
C ALA A 28 18.31 33.69 -21.33
N GLY A 29 18.20 32.38 -21.10
CA GLY A 29 19.31 31.57 -20.63
C GLY A 29 19.45 31.60 -19.11
N ARG A 30 18.71 30.71 -18.40
CA ARG A 30 19.21 30.14 -17.15
C ARG A 30 18.63 28.72 -16.98
N SER A 31 19.48 27.75 -17.26
CA SER A 31 19.34 26.36 -16.83
C SER A 31 19.27 26.31 -15.30
N SER A 32 18.12 26.05 -14.76
CA SER A 32 17.99 25.60 -13.38
C SER A 32 17.97 24.07 -13.40
N PHE A 33 19.11 23.49 -13.12
CA PHE A 33 19.29 22.07 -12.81
C PHE A 33 18.57 21.81 -11.48
N VAL A 34 17.34 21.38 -11.53
CA VAL A 34 16.64 20.85 -10.36
C VAL A 34 17.12 19.42 -10.17
N LEU A 35 18.05 19.26 -9.25
CA LEU A 35 18.45 17.96 -8.71
C LEU A 35 17.20 17.33 -8.08
N ARG A 36 16.59 16.38 -8.78
CA ARG A 36 15.58 15.50 -8.20
C ARG A 36 16.28 14.51 -7.26
N LEU A 37 16.40 14.88 -6.01
CA LEU A 37 16.64 13.94 -4.93
C LEU A 37 15.36 13.11 -4.78
N SER A 38 15.42 11.90 -5.31
CA SER A 38 14.43 10.85 -5.09
C SER A 38 14.34 10.54 -3.59
N GLY A 39 13.38 11.14 -2.92
CA GLY A 39 13.02 10.80 -1.56
C GLY A 39 12.48 9.38 -1.51
N LEU A 40 13.30 8.43 -1.09
CA LEU A 40 12.92 7.10 -0.64
C LEU A 40 12.13 7.24 0.67
N ALA A 41 10.85 7.60 0.58
CA ALA A 41 9.95 7.58 1.72
C ALA A 41 9.24 6.22 1.79
N VAL A 42 9.53 5.53 2.84
CA VAL A 42 9.09 4.20 3.24
C VAL A 42 7.63 4.22 3.64
N SER A 43 6.75 3.63 2.86
CA SER A 43 5.38 3.28 3.27
C SER A 43 5.28 1.77 3.50
N ALA A 44 5.67 1.32 4.67
CA ALA A 44 5.55 -0.08 5.10
C ALA A 44 4.80 -0.17 6.43
N VAL A 45 3.54 0.29 6.50
CA VAL A 45 2.79 0.29 7.77
C VAL A 45 1.34 -0.19 7.69
N LEU A 46 0.79 -0.58 6.55
CA LEU A 46 -0.64 -0.89 6.45
C LEU A 46 -0.96 -2.35 6.12
N LEU A 47 -0.57 -3.27 7.03
CA LEU A 47 -1.04 -4.66 7.03
C LEU A 47 -1.71 -5.05 8.34
N LEU A 48 -2.49 -4.14 8.98
CA LEU A 48 -3.03 -4.41 10.31
C LEU A 48 -4.44 -3.83 10.54
N LEU A 49 -5.40 -4.21 9.69
CA LEU A 49 -6.81 -3.89 9.94
C LEU A 49 -7.73 -5.11 9.81
N ALA A 50 -7.30 -6.28 10.33
CA ALA A 50 -8.17 -7.46 10.30
C ALA A 50 -8.20 -8.27 11.61
N ALA A 51 -7.93 -7.68 12.76
CA ALA A 51 -7.90 -8.45 14.00
C ALA A 51 -8.62 -7.79 15.18
N THR A 52 -9.85 -7.28 15.00
CA THR A 52 -10.70 -6.95 16.14
C THR A 52 -12.17 -7.14 15.78
N THR A 53 -12.65 -8.38 15.71
CA THR A 53 -14.03 -8.74 15.97
C THR A 53 -14.09 -10.25 16.24
N LEU A 54 -13.79 -10.67 17.46
CA LEU A 54 -14.26 -11.94 17.99
C LEU A 54 -14.29 -11.84 19.52
N GLU A 55 -15.33 -11.23 20.05
CA GLU A 55 -15.83 -11.48 21.38
C GLU A 55 -17.35 -11.56 21.28
N HIS A 56 -17.87 -12.73 21.52
CA HIS A 56 -19.10 -13.19 22.14
C HIS A 56 -19.60 -14.47 21.48
N ALA A 57 -19.20 -15.59 22.05
CA ALA A 57 -20.04 -16.75 22.25
C ALA A 57 -19.33 -17.69 23.24
N ALA A 58 -19.71 -17.61 24.49
CA ALA A 58 -19.37 -18.59 25.51
C ALA A 58 -20.42 -19.71 25.46
N ALA A 59 -19.96 -20.97 25.50
CA ALA A 59 -20.57 -22.02 26.32
C ALA A 59 -19.78 -23.34 26.24
N ALA A 60 -19.22 -23.72 27.37
CA ALA A 60 -19.11 -25.04 27.96
C ALA A 60 -18.39 -26.20 27.24
N GLY A 61 -17.36 -26.70 27.90
CA GLY A 61 -16.75 -28.00 27.67
C GLY A 61 -15.46 -28.18 28.46
N ASP A 62 -15.57 -28.66 29.72
CA ASP A 62 -14.44 -29.08 30.55
C ASP A 62 -13.57 -30.14 29.87
N VAL A 63 -12.26 -29.89 29.78
CA VAL A 63 -11.21 -30.92 29.86
C VAL A 63 -10.04 -30.34 30.63
N ALA A 64 -9.81 -30.86 31.83
CA ALA A 64 -8.66 -30.56 32.68
C ALA A 64 -7.37 -31.03 32.01
N ALA A 65 -6.47 -30.10 31.72
CA ALA A 65 -5.06 -30.38 31.46
C ALA A 65 -4.23 -29.88 32.64
N GLU A 66 -3.49 -30.82 33.22
CA GLU A 66 -2.61 -30.73 34.37
C GLU A 66 -1.56 -29.64 34.14
N VAL A 67 -1.65 -28.57 34.93
CA VAL A 67 -0.66 -27.48 34.93
C VAL A 67 0.47 -27.95 35.86
N THR A 68 1.60 -28.34 35.28
CA THR A 68 2.86 -28.49 36.03
C THR A 68 3.32 -27.11 36.51
N ALA A 69 3.55 -26.99 37.83
CA ALA A 69 4.04 -25.78 38.46
C ALA A 69 5.43 -25.36 37.90
N PRO A 70 5.70 -24.07 37.75
CA PRO A 70 7.01 -23.60 37.31
C PRO A 70 8.07 -23.83 38.40
N ASP A 71 9.26 -24.21 37.93
CA ASP A 71 10.49 -24.36 38.73
C ASP A 71 10.84 -23.06 39.48
N PRO A 72 10.96 -23.07 40.81
CA PRO A 72 11.24 -21.85 41.59
C PRO A 72 12.69 -21.35 41.51
N THR A 73 13.54 -21.89 40.66
CA THR A 73 14.94 -21.50 40.48
C THR A 73 15.29 -20.75 39.22
N ALA A 74 14.28 -20.39 38.39
CA ALA A 74 14.54 -19.48 37.26
C ALA A 74 14.68 -18.05 37.80
N GLU A 75 15.89 -17.52 37.77
CA GLU A 75 16.13 -16.08 38.00
C GLU A 75 15.26 -15.25 37.05
N PRO A 76 14.55 -14.21 37.54
CA PRO A 76 13.80 -13.32 36.68
C PRO A 76 14.78 -12.63 35.74
N GLY A 77 14.69 -12.94 34.43
CA GLY A 77 15.38 -12.19 33.40
C GLY A 77 15.09 -10.72 33.63
N THR A 78 16.13 -9.91 33.75
CA THR A 78 16.11 -8.47 33.92
C THR A 78 15.11 -7.88 32.95
N GLU A 79 13.92 -7.48 33.42
CA GLU A 79 13.10 -6.48 32.75
C GLU A 79 14.03 -5.29 32.50
N SER A 80 14.30 -4.96 31.26
CA SER A 80 14.99 -3.72 30.92
C SER A 80 14.04 -2.60 31.34
N GLY A 81 14.17 -2.17 32.56
CA GLY A 81 13.37 -1.12 33.18
C GLY A 81 13.46 0.12 32.28
N PHE A 82 12.32 0.71 31.97
CA PHE A 82 12.26 2.01 31.31
C PHE A 82 13.17 3.01 32.02
N ASP A 83 14.23 3.49 31.31
CA ASP A 83 15.13 4.51 31.81
C ASP A 83 14.50 5.90 31.64
N ALA A 84 13.87 6.37 32.70
CA ALA A 84 13.22 7.67 32.74
C ALA A 84 14.22 8.84 32.55
N HIS A 85 15.48 8.69 32.99
CA HIS A 85 16.50 9.72 32.81
C HIS A 85 16.92 9.82 31.34
N HIS A 86 17.22 8.70 30.69
CA HIS A 86 17.55 8.65 29.26
C HIS A 86 16.40 9.18 28.42
N PHE A 87 15.16 8.81 28.75
CA PHE A 87 13.99 9.33 28.08
C PHE A 87 13.84 10.85 28.20
N ALA A 88 14.07 11.42 29.40
CA ALA A 88 14.02 12.86 29.64
C ALA A 88 15.08 13.62 28.80
N VAL A 89 16.31 13.09 28.71
CA VAL A 89 17.38 13.64 27.87
C VAL A 89 16.94 13.61 26.38
N TRP A 90 16.41 12.48 25.93
CA TRP A 90 15.88 12.32 24.56
C TRP A 90 14.75 13.31 24.26
N LEU A 91 13.80 13.52 25.19
CA LEU A 91 12.74 14.53 25.06
C LEU A 91 13.30 15.95 24.96
N GLY A 92 14.36 16.28 25.71
CA GLY A 92 15.03 17.57 25.60
C GLY A 92 15.63 17.82 24.22
N GLN A 93 16.25 16.79 23.61
CA GLN A 93 16.77 16.86 22.26
C GLN A 93 15.62 16.97 21.23
N LEU A 94 14.54 16.21 21.42
CA LEU A 94 13.35 16.26 20.58
C LEU A 94 12.73 17.65 20.59
N ARG A 95 12.67 18.29 21.79
CA ARG A 95 12.17 19.67 21.96
C ARG A 95 12.99 20.69 21.17
N SER A 96 14.30 20.61 21.28
CA SER A 96 15.21 21.50 20.54
C SER A 96 15.00 21.38 19.04
N ASP A 97 14.87 20.17 18.51
CA ASP A 97 14.62 19.93 17.08
C ASP A 97 13.22 20.44 16.63
N ALA A 98 12.20 20.30 17.47
CA ALA A 98 10.86 20.77 17.19
C ALA A 98 10.82 22.31 17.11
N LEU A 99 11.44 22.99 18.05
CA LEU A 99 11.55 24.45 18.07
C LEU A 99 12.32 24.96 16.84
N ALA A 100 13.42 24.29 16.49
CA ALA A 100 14.18 24.62 15.27
C ALA A 100 13.38 24.45 13.97
N LYS A 101 12.33 23.60 13.98
CA LYS A 101 11.39 23.41 12.86
C LYS A 101 10.18 24.36 12.90
N GLY A 102 10.13 25.31 13.85
CA GLY A 102 9.06 26.30 13.96
C GLY A 102 7.82 25.84 14.74
N ILE A 103 7.92 24.71 15.47
CA ILE A 103 6.87 24.29 16.40
C ILE A 103 6.99 25.16 17.67
N SER A 104 5.91 25.78 18.11
CA SER A 104 5.93 26.62 19.31
C SER A 104 6.19 25.82 20.57
N PRO A 105 6.83 26.43 21.60
CA PRO A 105 6.98 25.79 22.91
C PRO A 105 5.64 25.30 23.47
N SER A 106 4.58 26.09 23.31
CA SER A 106 3.25 25.76 23.83
C SER A 106 2.64 24.53 23.16
N THR A 107 2.83 24.32 21.86
CA THR A 107 2.37 23.12 21.15
C THR A 107 3.17 21.90 21.59
N PHE A 108 4.50 22.03 21.64
CA PHE A 108 5.37 20.92 22.08
C PHE A 108 5.06 20.50 23.51
N ASP A 109 5.11 21.45 24.43
CA ASP A 109 4.99 21.17 25.87
C ASP A 109 3.62 20.54 26.19
N ARG A 110 2.51 21.09 25.66
CA ARG A 110 1.16 20.47 25.81
C ARG A 110 1.05 19.08 25.20
N SER A 111 1.70 18.85 24.06
CA SER A 111 1.60 17.55 23.37
C SER A 111 2.36 16.45 24.06
N LEU A 112 3.40 16.80 24.81
CA LEU A 112 4.37 15.86 25.40
C LEU A 112 4.48 15.95 26.93
N GLU A 113 3.58 16.73 27.60
CA GLU A 113 3.57 16.94 29.04
C GLU A 113 3.59 15.62 29.84
N ASN A 114 2.81 14.63 29.39
CA ASN A 114 2.70 13.33 30.04
C ASN A 114 3.20 12.20 29.14
N ALA A 115 4.16 12.50 28.23
CA ALA A 115 4.65 11.50 27.30
C ALA A 115 5.45 10.41 28.01
N SER A 116 5.09 9.18 27.77
CA SER A 116 5.83 7.98 28.16
C SER A 116 5.67 6.90 27.08
N PRO A 117 6.63 6.01 26.92
CA PRO A 117 6.48 4.88 26.00
C PRO A 117 5.28 4.00 26.39
N LEU A 118 4.51 3.60 25.37
CA LEU A 118 3.35 2.73 25.51
C LEU A 118 3.75 1.28 25.23
N PRO A 119 3.78 0.38 26.24
CA PRO A 119 4.17 -1.02 26.05
C PRO A 119 3.35 -1.73 24.96
N GLU A 120 2.03 -1.46 24.90
CA GLU A 120 1.14 -2.05 23.87
C GLU A 120 1.57 -1.68 22.44
N VAL A 121 2.09 -0.48 22.22
CA VAL A 121 2.59 -0.04 20.89
C VAL A 121 3.83 -0.83 20.51
N LEU A 122 4.78 -1.02 21.45
CA LEU A 122 5.98 -1.83 21.23
C LEU A 122 5.65 -3.30 20.98
N GLU A 123 4.69 -3.85 21.73
CA GLU A 123 4.22 -5.21 21.54
C GLU A 123 3.63 -5.40 20.16
N ARG A 124 2.78 -4.49 19.69
CA ARG A 124 2.20 -4.52 18.33
C ARG A 124 3.26 -4.36 17.25
N ASP A 125 4.26 -3.51 17.47
CA ASP A 125 5.36 -3.32 16.53
C ASP A 125 6.25 -4.57 16.41
N ARG A 126 6.45 -5.32 17.50
CA ARG A 126 7.22 -6.56 17.53
C ARG A 126 6.43 -7.79 17.08
N ARG A 127 5.13 -7.83 17.38
CA ARG A 127 4.18 -8.87 16.95
C ARG A 127 3.62 -8.56 15.56
N GLN A 128 4.44 -8.49 14.55
CA GLN A 128 3.92 -8.54 13.19
C GLN A 128 3.42 -9.97 12.93
N PRO A 129 2.19 -10.16 12.38
CA PRO A 129 1.63 -11.48 12.23
C PRO A 129 2.58 -12.37 11.42
N GLU A 130 2.96 -13.49 12.01
CA GLU A 130 3.90 -14.48 11.44
C GLU A 130 3.32 -15.21 10.23
N PHE A 131 2.04 -14.99 9.93
CA PHE A 131 1.35 -15.58 8.79
C PHE A 131 1.12 -14.53 7.71
N THR A 132 1.78 -14.70 6.61
CA THR A 132 1.46 -13.98 5.38
C THR A 132 0.11 -14.51 4.90
N LEU A 133 -0.93 -13.65 4.89
CA LEU A 133 -2.22 -14.02 4.33
C LEU A 133 -2.04 -14.41 2.86
N THR A 134 -2.69 -15.49 2.46
CA THR A 134 -2.76 -15.86 1.05
C THR A 134 -3.55 -14.81 0.27
N PHE A 135 -3.40 -14.76 -1.04
CA PHE A 135 -4.16 -13.87 -1.90
C PHE A 135 -5.68 -14.09 -1.73
N SER A 136 -6.10 -15.36 -1.72
CA SER A 136 -7.51 -15.74 -1.55
C SER A 136 -8.06 -15.27 -0.21
N ASP A 137 -7.31 -15.47 0.89
CA ASP A 137 -7.73 -15.06 2.23
C ASP A 137 -7.79 -13.54 2.35
N TYR A 138 -6.80 -12.84 1.78
CA TYR A 138 -6.77 -11.39 1.79
C TYR A 138 -8.00 -10.80 1.08
N LEU A 139 -8.30 -11.26 -0.14
CA LEU A 139 -9.47 -10.79 -0.88
C LEU A 139 -10.77 -11.10 -0.17
N ARG A 140 -10.94 -12.31 0.37
CA ARG A 140 -12.15 -12.72 1.09
C ARG A 140 -12.42 -11.85 2.32
N ARG A 141 -11.36 -11.45 3.05
CA ARG A 141 -11.46 -10.57 4.23
C ARG A 141 -11.69 -9.11 3.86
N THR A 142 -11.15 -8.66 2.74
CA THR A 142 -11.16 -7.23 2.38
C THR A 142 -12.29 -6.87 1.42
N VAL A 143 -12.65 -7.71 0.45
CA VAL A 143 -13.66 -7.44 -0.58
C VAL A 143 -14.96 -8.19 -0.29
N THR A 144 -15.54 -7.93 0.89
CA THR A 144 -16.76 -8.61 1.38
C THR A 144 -18.03 -8.07 0.70
N ALA A 145 -19.07 -8.90 0.64
CA ALA A 145 -20.40 -8.49 0.14
C ALA A 145 -20.94 -7.26 0.90
N LYS A 146 -20.75 -7.21 2.23
CA LYS A 146 -21.16 -6.07 3.07
C LYS A 146 -20.43 -4.79 2.65
N ARG A 147 -19.10 -4.86 2.46
CA ARG A 147 -18.30 -3.68 2.04
C ARG A 147 -18.68 -3.23 0.63
N ILE A 148 -18.90 -4.15 -0.30
CA ILE A 148 -19.35 -3.84 -1.66
C ILE A 148 -20.71 -3.13 -1.63
N SER A 149 -21.70 -3.69 -0.93
CA SER A 149 -23.05 -3.14 -0.85
C SER A 149 -23.04 -1.73 -0.24
N ARG A 150 -22.33 -1.56 0.89
CA ARG A 150 -22.18 -0.25 1.54
C ARG A 150 -21.46 0.76 0.62
N GLY A 151 -20.40 0.33 -0.06
CA GLY A 151 -19.70 1.18 -1.03
C GLY A 151 -20.58 1.67 -2.18
N LYS A 152 -21.45 0.82 -2.71
CA LYS A 152 -22.44 1.22 -3.73
C LYS A 152 -23.39 2.29 -3.20
N THR A 153 -23.91 2.12 -1.99
CA THR A 153 -24.79 3.09 -1.34
C THR A 153 -24.09 4.43 -1.15
N LEU A 154 -22.87 4.42 -0.60
CA LEU A 154 -22.08 5.63 -0.33
C LEU A 154 -21.61 6.32 -1.62
N LEU A 155 -21.27 5.57 -2.66
CA LEU A 155 -20.97 6.13 -3.98
C LEU A 155 -22.18 6.93 -4.52
N ALA A 156 -23.39 6.39 -4.39
CA ALA A 156 -24.62 7.09 -4.81
C ALA A 156 -24.92 8.30 -3.92
N GLN A 157 -24.83 8.14 -2.59
CA GLN A 157 -25.11 9.17 -1.61
C GLN A 157 -24.21 10.41 -1.77
N HIS A 158 -22.91 10.19 -2.01
CA HIS A 158 -21.91 11.26 -2.13
C HIS A 158 -21.57 11.63 -3.58
N ARG A 159 -22.41 11.24 -4.55
CA ARG A 159 -22.16 11.40 -5.99
C ARG A 159 -21.76 12.83 -6.35
N GLY A 160 -22.50 13.83 -5.88
CA GLY A 160 -22.23 15.24 -6.21
C GLY A 160 -20.86 15.73 -5.73
N LEU A 161 -20.45 15.33 -4.52
CA LEU A 161 -19.12 15.63 -4.00
C LEU A 161 -18.03 14.91 -4.79
N LEU A 162 -18.18 13.63 -4.99
CA LEU A 162 -17.20 12.79 -5.68
C LEU A 162 -16.98 13.20 -7.14
N GLU A 163 -18.03 13.63 -7.85
CA GLU A 163 -17.89 14.15 -9.22
C GLU A 163 -17.19 15.51 -9.26
N ARG A 164 -17.40 16.39 -8.27
CA ARG A 164 -16.60 17.64 -8.14
C ARG A 164 -15.12 17.33 -7.92
N VAL A 165 -14.81 16.38 -7.04
CA VAL A 165 -13.43 15.95 -6.79
C VAL A 165 -12.82 15.33 -8.06
N ARG A 166 -13.58 14.50 -8.78
CA ARG A 166 -13.16 13.93 -10.07
C ARG A 166 -12.86 15.01 -11.12
N ALA A 167 -13.73 16.00 -11.23
CA ALA A 167 -13.54 17.10 -12.18
C ALA A 167 -12.24 17.87 -11.92
N ARG A 168 -11.82 17.98 -10.65
CA ARG A 168 -10.61 18.71 -10.25
C ARG A 168 -9.34 17.87 -10.35
N TYR A 169 -9.40 16.60 -9.95
CA TYR A 169 -8.20 15.74 -9.79
C TYR A 169 -8.13 14.56 -10.76
N GLY A 170 -9.18 14.32 -11.55
CA GLY A 170 -9.22 13.21 -12.51
C GLY A 170 -9.45 11.83 -11.89
N VAL A 171 -9.53 11.68 -10.57
CA VAL A 171 -9.69 10.38 -9.90
C VAL A 171 -11.14 9.94 -9.94
N GLN A 172 -11.40 8.74 -10.48
CA GLN A 172 -12.77 8.24 -10.63
C GLN A 172 -13.39 7.94 -9.24
N PRO A 173 -14.65 8.33 -8.98
CA PRO A 173 -15.36 8.19 -7.70
C PRO A 173 -15.27 6.80 -7.05
N ARG A 174 -15.38 5.73 -7.86
CA ARG A 174 -15.32 4.35 -7.38
C ARG A 174 -14.01 4.02 -6.65
N PHE A 175 -12.89 4.61 -7.09
CA PHE A 175 -11.60 4.36 -6.43
C PHE A 175 -11.50 5.11 -5.11
N LEU A 176 -11.95 6.36 -5.04
CA LEU A 176 -11.98 7.12 -3.78
C LEU A 176 -12.80 6.40 -2.72
N VAL A 177 -13.97 5.86 -3.11
CA VAL A 177 -14.82 5.06 -2.21
C VAL A 177 -14.15 3.73 -1.84
N ALA A 178 -13.39 3.10 -2.76
CA ALA A 178 -12.68 1.86 -2.46
C ALA A 178 -11.53 2.06 -1.47
N PHE A 179 -10.73 3.13 -1.63
CA PHE A 179 -9.69 3.51 -0.66
C PHE A 179 -10.33 3.79 0.71
N TRP A 180 -11.35 4.62 0.77
CA TRP A 180 -12.07 4.92 2.01
C TRP A 180 -12.63 3.65 2.68
N GLY A 181 -13.16 2.73 1.86
CA GLY A 181 -13.68 1.45 2.34
C GLY A 181 -12.61 0.52 2.89
N LEU A 182 -11.43 0.47 2.28
CA LEU A 182 -10.35 -0.42 2.70
C LEU A 182 -9.59 0.14 3.90
N GLU A 183 -9.36 1.47 3.93
CA GLU A 183 -8.57 2.12 4.99
C GLU A 183 -9.31 2.17 6.32
N SER A 184 -10.57 2.55 6.32
CA SER A 184 -11.29 2.81 7.56
C SER A 184 -12.67 2.16 7.63
N ASN A 185 -13.01 1.24 6.73
CA ASN A 185 -14.37 0.71 6.59
C ASN A 185 -15.41 1.84 6.46
N TYR A 186 -15.11 2.82 5.60
CA TYR A 186 -15.94 4.01 5.37
C TYR A 186 -16.08 4.91 6.60
N GLY A 187 -14.99 5.11 7.32
CA GLY A 187 -14.92 5.99 8.48
C GLY A 187 -15.29 5.35 9.82
N ASP A 188 -15.72 4.08 9.84
CA ASP A 188 -16.09 3.39 11.10
C ASP A 188 -14.87 3.07 11.99
N HIS A 189 -13.69 2.90 11.39
CA HIS A 189 -12.48 2.44 12.08
C HIS A 189 -11.29 3.32 11.67
N THR A 190 -11.06 4.38 12.38
CA THR A 190 -9.95 5.32 12.14
C THR A 190 -8.74 5.08 13.05
N GLY A 191 -8.84 4.07 13.93
CA GLY A 191 -7.85 3.77 14.96
C GLY A 191 -8.28 4.26 16.35
N GLY A 192 -7.76 3.62 17.39
CA GLY A 192 -8.08 3.91 18.80
C GLY A 192 -6.90 4.44 19.62
N PHE A 193 -5.76 4.74 18.99
CA PHE A 193 -4.58 5.25 19.67
C PHE A 193 -4.48 6.77 19.54
N SER A 194 -4.04 7.44 20.60
CA SER A 194 -3.56 8.81 20.50
C SER A 194 -2.27 8.82 19.67
N VAL A 195 -2.24 9.60 18.59
CA VAL A 195 -1.14 9.57 17.60
C VAL A 195 0.18 10.02 18.20
N ILE A 196 0.19 11.08 19.02
CA ILE A 196 1.42 11.61 19.61
C ILE A 196 2.09 10.60 20.54
N PRO A 197 1.43 10.01 21.56
CA PRO A 197 2.06 8.99 22.42
C PRO A 197 2.53 7.75 21.63
N ALA A 198 1.77 7.31 20.62
CA ALA A 198 2.17 6.18 19.77
C ALA A 198 3.46 6.50 19.01
N LEU A 199 3.55 7.68 18.39
CA LEU A 199 4.74 8.11 17.64
C LEU A 199 5.94 8.39 18.56
N VAL A 200 5.73 8.93 19.76
CA VAL A 200 6.79 9.08 20.79
C VAL A 200 7.40 7.72 21.12
N THR A 201 6.55 6.74 21.38
CA THR A 201 6.99 5.37 21.69
C THR A 201 7.86 4.80 20.58
N LEU A 202 7.41 4.86 19.33
CA LEU A 202 8.11 4.31 18.18
C LEU A 202 9.34 5.15 17.76
N ALA A 203 9.36 6.45 18.06
CA ALA A 203 10.50 7.33 17.83
C ALA A 203 11.61 7.15 18.87
N TYR A 204 11.24 6.68 20.07
CA TYR A 204 12.18 6.35 21.13
C TYR A 204 12.77 4.93 20.98
N ASP A 205 12.02 3.99 20.40
CA ASP A 205 12.51 2.63 20.10
C ASP A 205 13.54 2.65 18.96
N GLU A 206 14.70 2.01 19.15
CA GLU A 206 15.85 2.09 18.23
C GLU A 206 15.55 1.56 16.83
N ARG A 207 14.65 0.60 16.71
CA ARG A 207 14.44 -0.18 15.48
C ARG A 207 14.09 0.67 14.24
N ARG A 208 13.30 1.71 14.42
CA ARG A 208 12.86 2.64 13.34
C ARG A 208 12.80 4.09 13.82
N ALA A 209 13.62 4.44 14.80
CA ALA A 209 13.61 5.73 15.49
C ALA A 209 13.58 6.93 14.52
N ALA A 210 14.50 6.97 13.56
CA ALA A 210 14.61 8.10 12.63
C ALA A 210 13.33 8.33 11.81
N PHE A 211 12.68 7.25 11.32
CA PHE A 211 11.42 7.33 10.59
C PHE A 211 10.31 7.90 11.47
N PHE A 212 10.09 7.32 12.64
CA PHE A 212 9.00 7.74 13.52
C PHE A 212 9.24 9.11 14.14
N ARG A 213 10.52 9.48 14.41
CA ARG A 213 10.86 10.87 14.78
C ARG A 213 10.43 11.87 13.71
N GLY A 214 10.65 11.55 12.43
CA GLY A 214 10.14 12.35 11.32
C GLY A 214 8.61 12.47 11.33
N GLN A 215 7.90 11.34 11.52
CA GLN A 215 6.44 11.34 11.60
C GLN A 215 5.93 12.17 12.79
N LEU A 216 6.58 12.08 13.94
CA LEU A 216 6.24 12.87 15.13
C LEU A 216 6.38 14.38 14.89
N MET A 217 7.44 14.82 14.19
CA MET A 217 7.60 16.22 13.82
C MET A 217 6.45 16.72 12.91
N HIS A 218 6.06 15.91 11.93
CA HIS A 218 4.91 16.22 11.08
C HIS A 218 3.60 16.26 11.88
N ALA A 219 3.41 15.35 12.85
CA ALA A 219 2.22 15.34 13.71
C ALA A 219 2.14 16.61 14.59
N LEU A 220 3.26 17.05 15.15
CA LEU A 220 3.36 18.31 15.90
C LEU A 220 3.09 19.53 15.00
N THR A 221 3.55 19.52 13.75
CA THR A 221 3.23 20.56 12.76
C THR A 221 1.74 20.64 12.46
N ILE A 222 1.05 19.50 12.36
CA ILE A 222 -0.40 19.43 12.15
C ILE A 222 -1.16 20.08 13.32
N LEU A 223 -0.72 19.84 14.55
CA LEU A 223 -1.26 20.46 15.76
C LEU A 223 -0.97 21.95 15.80
N GLU A 224 0.25 22.37 15.47
CA GLU A 224 0.66 23.78 15.41
C GLU A 224 -0.20 24.58 14.43
N GLN A 225 -0.51 23.98 13.27
CA GLN A 225 -1.35 24.59 12.24
C GLN A 225 -2.84 24.57 12.60
N GLY A 226 -3.24 23.93 13.70
CA GLY A 226 -4.62 23.92 14.18
C GLY A 226 -5.59 23.08 13.35
N HIS A 227 -5.08 22.13 12.54
CA HIS A 227 -5.93 21.27 11.72
C HIS A 227 -6.78 20.31 12.55
N ILE A 228 -6.27 19.89 13.70
CA ILE A 228 -6.93 19.00 14.66
C ILE A 228 -6.51 19.39 16.07
N SER A 229 -7.35 19.16 17.08
CA SER A 229 -6.96 19.31 18.48
C SER A 229 -6.23 18.07 18.99
N LEU A 230 -5.33 18.23 19.95
CA LEU A 230 -4.56 17.10 20.52
C LEU A 230 -5.46 15.93 20.98
N PRO A 231 -6.57 16.14 21.72
CA PRO A 231 -7.46 15.04 22.13
C PRO A 231 -8.16 14.32 20.97
N ALA A 232 -8.39 15.03 19.85
CA ALA A 232 -9.06 14.48 18.68
C ALA A 232 -8.08 13.79 17.70
N MET A 233 -6.76 13.97 17.87
CA MET A 233 -5.73 13.38 17.00
C MET A 233 -5.56 11.88 17.28
N SER A 234 -6.53 11.10 16.82
CA SER A 234 -6.57 9.65 16.93
C SER A 234 -6.13 8.96 15.64
N GLY A 235 -5.62 7.73 15.76
CA GLY A 235 -5.16 6.96 14.63
C GLY A 235 -4.79 5.52 15.00
N SER A 236 -4.01 4.88 14.13
CA SER A 236 -3.48 3.55 14.38
C SER A 236 -2.34 3.58 15.42
N TRP A 237 -1.98 2.42 15.97
CA TRP A 237 -0.83 2.28 16.87
C TRP A 237 0.50 2.76 16.26
N ALA A 238 0.59 2.81 14.92
CA ALA A 238 1.76 3.27 14.18
C ALA A 238 1.64 4.72 13.67
N GLY A 239 0.62 5.46 14.11
CA GLY A 239 0.46 6.88 13.81
C GLY A 239 -0.23 7.18 12.48
N ALA A 240 -0.85 6.22 11.81
CA ALA A 240 -1.70 6.47 10.64
C ALA A 240 -3.03 7.09 11.08
N MET A 241 -3.49 8.15 10.39
CA MET A 241 -4.52 9.06 10.89
C MET A 241 -5.77 9.13 10.03
N GLY A 242 -6.90 9.32 10.69
CA GLY A 242 -8.17 9.66 10.08
C GLY A 242 -8.73 8.60 9.14
N GLN A 243 -9.73 8.98 8.33
CA GLN A 243 -10.45 8.05 7.46
C GLN A 243 -9.63 7.51 6.28
N LEU A 244 -8.49 8.15 5.98
CA LEU A 244 -7.56 7.75 4.92
C LEU A 244 -6.33 7.00 5.44
N GLN A 245 -6.19 6.87 6.75
CA GLN A 245 -5.00 6.29 7.37
C GLN A 245 -3.69 6.91 6.85
N PHE A 246 -3.70 8.23 6.67
CA PHE A 246 -2.50 8.97 6.27
C PHE A 246 -1.47 9.01 7.39
N MET A 247 -0.22 8.73 7.06
CA MET A 247 0.88 9.06 7.94
C MET A 247 0.98 10.59 8.08
N PRO A 248 1.49 11.13 9.21
CA PRO A 248 1.64 12.58 9.37
C PRO A 248 2.39 13.27 8.23
N SER A 249 3.44 12.66 7.69
CA SER A 249 4.14 13.19 6.52
C SER A 249 3.28 13.20 5.26
N THR A 250 2.44 12.19 5.07
CA THR A 250 1.46 12.14 3.96
C THR A 250 0.42 13.23 4.12
N PHE A 251 -0.06 13.46 5.35
CA PHE A 251 -0.98 14.55 5.63
C PHE A 251 -0.37 15.91 5.27
N THR A 252 0.82 16.22 5.75
CA THR A 252 1.46 17.52 5.48
C THR A 252 1.78 17.73 4.00
N GLY A 253 2.02 16.65 3.25
CA GLY A 253 2.30 16.70 1.82
C GLY A 253 1.06 16.80 0.93
N TYR A 254 -0.05 16.15 1.32
CA TYR A 254 -1.16 15.93 0.40
C TYR A 254 -2.54 16.30 0.93
N ALA A 255 -2.74 16.50 2.24
CA ALA A 255 -4.05 16.86 2.76
C ALA A 255 -4.49 18.23 2.25
N VAL A 256 -5.77 18.35 1.90
CA VAL A 256 -6.38 19.54 1.32
C VAL A 256 -7.64 19.91 2.10
N ASP A 257 -7.83 21.19 2.35
CA ASP A 257 -9.10 21.76 2.78
C ASP A 257 -10.08 21.75 1.60
N GLY A 258 -10.96 20.77 1.60
CA GLY A 258 -11.90 20.53 0.49
C GLY A 258 -13.22 21.27 0.64
N ASN A 259 -13.55 21.77 1.84
CA ASN A 259 -14.76 22.52 2.14
C ASN A 259 -14.51 24.03 2.28
N GLY A 260 -13.25 24.46 2.42
CA GLY A 260 -12.86 25.88 2.51
C GLY A 260 -13.03 26.48 3.91
N ASP A 261 -13.01 25.65 4.97
CA ASP A 261 -13.19 26.12 6.36
C ASP A 261 -11.87 26.52 7.05
N GLY A 262 -10.74 26.42 6.34
CA GLY A 262 -9.39 26.72 6.84
C GLY A 262 -8.70 25.55 7.53
N ARG A 263 -9.31 24.36 7.57
CA ARG A 263 -8.76 23.14 8.15
C ARG A 263 -8.62 22.05 7.10
N ARG A 264 -7.79 21.06 7.40
CA ARG A 264 -7.64 19.85 6.60
C ARG A 264 -8.10 18.66 7.45
N ASP A 265 -9.43 18.54 7.62
CA ASP A 265 -10.01 17.54 8.52
C ASP A 265 -10.25 16.19 7.80
N ILE A 266 -9.25 15.31 7.83
CA ILE A 266 -9.38 13.95 7.29
C ILE A 266 -10.05 12.97 8.27
N TRP A 267 -10.46 13.43 9.46
CA TRP A 267 -11.12 12.59 10.47
C TRP A 267 -12.64 12.63 10.33
N THR A 268 -13.23 13.83 10.10
CA THR A 268 -14.68 14.02 10.11
C THR A 268 -15.25 14.65 8.85
N ALA A 269 -14.49 15.47 8.11
CA ALA A 269 -14.97 16.21 6.96
C ALA A 269 -14.79 15.43 5.65
N LEU A 270 -15.84 14.78 5.12
CA LEU A 270 -15.79 14.03 3.88
C LEU A 270 -15.29 14.83 2.65
N PRO A 271 -15.57 16.15 2.51
CA PRO A 271 -14.94 16.94 1.45
C PRO A 271 -13.40 16.88 1.51
N ASP A 272 -12.84 17.02 2.71
CA ASP A 272 -11.38 16.99 2.92
C ASP A 272 -10.82 15.58 2.70
N VAL A 273 -11.54 14.57 3.19
CA VAL A 273 -11.18 13.15 3.00
C VAL A 273 -11.04 12.84 1.52
N PHE A 274 -12.09 13.09 0.70
CA PHE A 274 -12.05 12.73 -0.71
C PHE A 274 -11.12 13.61 -1.52
N THR A 275 -11.03 14.90 -1.18
CA THR A 275 -10.12 15.83 -1.88
C THR A 275 -8.66 15.49 -1.59
N SER A 276 -8.33 15.16 -0.34
CA SER A 276 -6.97 14.75 0.05
C SER A 276 -6.56 13.43 -0.59
N ALA A 277 -7.47 12.43 -0.61
CA ALA A 277 -7.22 11.17 -1.31
C ALA A 277 -6.96 11.39 -2.80
N ALA A 278 -7.78 12.21 -3.44
CA ALA A 278 -7.66 12.51 -4.86
C ALA A 278 -6.40 13.32 -5.18
N ASN A 279 -6.05 14.28 -4.31
CA ASN A 279 -4.81 15.06 -4.44
C ASN A 279 -3.57 14.16 -4.35
N PHE A 280 -3.53 13.24 -3.37
CA PHE A 280 -2.45 12.25 -3.27
C PHE A 280 -2.33 11.45 -4.58
N LEU A 281 -3.42 10.81 -5.01
CA LEU A 281 -3.40 9.96 -6.20
C LEU A 281 -3.00 10.73 -7.46
N ALA A 282 -3.55 11.93 -7.66
CA ALA A 282 -3.22 12.78 -8.80
C ALA A 282 -1.76 13.22 -8.80
N SER A 283 -1.22 13.59 -7.64
CA SER A 283 0.18 14.00 -7.46
C SER A 283 1.16 12.85 -7.72
N GLU A 284 0.73 11.62 -7.41
CA GLU A 284 1.51 10.39 -7.64
C GLU A 284 1.26 9.76 -9.04
N GLY A 285 0.61 10.50 -9.95
CA GLY A 285 0.52 10.13 -11.36
C GLY A 285 -0.71 9.34 -11.78
N TRP A 286 -1.82 9.44 -11.02
CA TRP A 286 -3.08 8.82 -11.40
C TRP A 286 -3.58 9.26 -12.77
N GLN A 287 -3.92 8.30 -13.62
CA GLN A 287 -4.43 8.53 -14.97
C GLN A 287 -5.96 8.42 -14.98
N GLY A 288 -6.65 9.58 -15.14
CA GLY A 288 -8.11 9.67 -15.04
C GLY A 288 -8.88 8.87 -16.10
N THR A 289 -8.26 8.52 -17.22
CA THR A 289 -8.86 7.75 -18.31
C THR A 289 -8.57 6.25 -18.21
N GLN A 290 -7.69 5.83 -17.28
CA GLN A 290 -7.27 4.43 -17.14
C GLN A 290 -7.98 3.76 -15.95
N THR A 291 -8.06 2.43 -16.00
CA THR A 291 -8.38 1.59 -14.84
C THR A 291 -7.10 1.12 -14.15
N TRP A 292 -7.23 0.37 -13.06
CA TRP A 292 -6.09 -0.21 -12.34
C TRP A 292 -5.45 -1.40 -13.06
N GLY A 293 -6.29 -2.23 -13.70
CA GLY A 293 -5.91 -3.48 -14.32
C GLY A 293 -7.12 -4.33 -14.65
N ARG A 294 -6.88 -5.58 -14.94
CA ARG A 294 -7.89 -6.61 -15.20
C ARG A 294 -7.34 -8.00 -14.97
N GLU A 295 -8.20 -8.94 -14.60
CA GLU A 295 -7.89 -10.35 -14.60
C GLU A 295 -7.67 -10.84 -16.04
N VAL A 296 -6.65 -11.67 -16.26
CA VAL A 296 -6.27 -12.22 -17.55
C VAL A 296 -6.03 -13.71 -17.47
N ARG A 297 -6.14 -14.37 -18.63
CA ARG A 297 -5.71 -15.73 -18.85
C ARG A 297 -4.38 -15.69 -19.61
N LEU A 298 -3.40 -16.43 -19.10
CA LEU A 298 -2.10 -16.61 -19.74
C LEU A 298 -2.12 -17.85 -20.63
N PRO A 299 -1.34 -17.90 -21.73
CA PRO A 299 -1.18 -19.11 -22.51
C PRO A 299 -0.35 -20.16 -21.77
N ASP A 300 -0.44 -21.41 -22.20
CA ASP A 300 0.24 -22.53 -21.52
C ASP A 300 1.78 -22.42 -21.62
N ASP A 301 2.28 -21.80 -22.69
CA ASP A 301 3.69 -21.54 -22.97
C ASP A 301 4.17 -20.15 -22.50
N PHE A 302 3.46 -19.53 -21.54
CA PHE A 302 3.79 -18.22 -21.04
C PHE A 302 5.21 -18.16 -20.46
N ASP A 303 5.98 -17.17 -20.90
CA ASP A 303 7.29 -16.90 -20.32
C ASP A 303 7.20 -16.28 -18.93
N TRP A 304 7.31 -17.12 -17.89
CA TRP A 304 7.22 -16.72 -16.49
C TRP A 304 8.31 -15.72 -16.06
N GLN A 305 9.40 -15.59 -16.82
CA GLN A 305 10.43 -14.58 -16.58
C GLN A 305 9.89 -13.17 -16.77
N THR A 306 8.90 -13.01 -17.64
CA THR A 306 8.27 -11.72 -17.94
C THR A 306 7.22 -11.31 -16.92
N ALA A 307 6.79 -12.22 -16.01
CA ALA A 307 5.88 -11.89 -14.94
C ALA A 307 6.57 -11.03 -13.86
N GLY A 308 5.95 -9.90 -13.55
CA GLY A 308 6.43 -8.94 -12.55
C GLY A 308 6.21 -7.50 -13.00
N LEU A 309 6.36 -6.57 -12.06
CA LEU A 309 6.18 -5.15 -12.33
C LEU A 309 7.30 -4.55 -13.19
N GLU A 310 8.45 -5.21 -13.26
CA GLU A 310 9.61 -4.72 -14.02
C GLU A 310 9.40 -4.82 -15.54
N THR A 311 8.73 -5.87 -16.00
CA THR A 311 8.36 -6.03 -17.41
C THR A 311 7.11 -5.21 -17.71
N ARG A 312 7.25 -4.27 -18.64
CA ARG A 312 6.18 -3.36 -19.04
C ARG A 312 6.08 -3.31 -20.56
N LEU A 313 5.03 -3.91 -21.12
CA LEU A 313 4.80 -3.99 -22.55
C LEU A 313 3.47 -3.32 -22.95
N PRO A 314 3.34 -2.85 -24.20
CA PRO A 314 2.06 -2.47 -24.79
C PRO A 314 1.02 -3.58 -24.67
N ILE A 315 -0.25 -3.22 -24.48
CA ILE A 315 -1.35 -4.21 -24.42
C ILE A 315 -1.38 -5.08 -25.70
N ALA A 316 -1.07 -4.50 -26.85
CA ALA A 316 -1.02 -5.23 -28.13
C ALA A 316 0.07 -6.32 -28.13
N GLU A 317 1.20 -6.08 -27.50
CA GLU A 317 2.27 -7.08 -27.38
C GLU A 317 1.88 -8.22 -26.44
N TRP A 318 1.23 -7.91 -25.29
CA TRP A 318 0.64 -8.93 -24.44
C TRP A 318 -0.41 -9.78 -25.17
N GLN A 319 -1.26 -9.13 -25.99
CA GLN A 319 -2.23 -9.82 -26.85
C GLN A 319 -1.53 -10.74 -27.85
N ALA A 320 -0.47 -10.28 -28.51
CA ALA A 320 0.33 -11.07 -29.46
C ALA A 320 1.04 -12.25 -28.77
N ALA A 321 1.48 -12.07 -27.53
CA ALA A 321 2.04 -13.12 -26.67
C ALA A 321 0.98 -14.10 -26.12
N GLY A 322 -0.25 -14.08 -26.63
CA GLY A 322 -1.30 -15.04 -26.26
C GLY A 322 -2.11 -14.67 -25.01
N VAL A 323 -1.82 -13.56 -24.33
CA VAL A 323 -2.61 -13.12 -23.18
C VAL A 323 -4.01 -12.72 -23.59
N ARG A 324 -5.03 -13.18 -22.86
CA ARG A 324 -6.45 -12.91 -23.11
C ARG A 324 -7.12 -12.39 -21.85
N ARG A 325 -8.29 -11.79 -21.99
CA ARG A 325 -9.16 -11.51 -20.83
C ARG A 325 -9.51 -12.84 -20.14
N ALA A 326 -9.90 -12.76 -18.86
CA ALA A 326 -10.26 -13.96 -18.09
C ALA A 326 -11.38 -14.79 -18.74
N ASP A 327 -12.27 -14.16 -19.52
CA ASP A 327 -13.34 -14.81 -20.29
C ASP A 327 -12.85 -15.42 -21.63
N GLY A 328 -11.55 -15.34 -21.94
CA GLY A 328 -10.94 -15.85 -23.17
C GLY A 328 -11.03 -14.90 -24.36
N THR A 329 -11.71 -13.76 -24.23
CA THR A 329 -11.79 -12.76 -25.30
C THR A 329 -10.53 -11.91 -25.41
N ASP A 330 -10.39 -11.19 -26.53
CA ASP A 330 -9.25 -10.32 -26.77
C ASP A 330 -9.12 -9.20 -25.75
N LEU A 331 -7.88 -8.79 -25.49
CA LEU A 331 -7.58 -7.58 -24.72
C LEU A 331 -8.14 -6.34 -25.44
N PRO A 332 -8.45 -5.26 -24.73
CA PRO A 332 -8.96 -4.06 -25.37
C PRO A 332 -7.87 -3.43 -26.26
N ARG A 333 -8.30 -2.90 -27.40
CA ARG A 333 -7.43 -2.08 -28.25
C ARG A 333 -7.27 -0.71 -27.59
N ALA A 334 -6.15 -0.51 -26.92
CA ALA A 334 -5.82 0.74 -26.26
C ALA A 334 -4.29 0.96 -26.28
N GLU A 335 -3.90 2.19 -26.52
CA GLU A 335 -2.50 2.62 -26.47
C GLU A 335 -2.05 2.79 -25.00
N MET A 336 -1.91 1.67 -24.33
CA MET A 336 -1.51 1.59 -22.93
C MET A 336 -0.46 0.52 -22.77
N THR A 337 0.43 0.72 -21.80
CA THR A 337 1.37 -0.31 -21.35
C THR A 337 0.89 -0.92 -20.05
N GLY A 338 1.27 -2.16 -19.80
CA GLY A 338 0.96 -2.86 -18.56
C GLY A 338 1.98 -3.91 -18.22
N SER A 339 1.85 -4.47 -17.03
CA SER A 339 2.67 -5.56 -16.50
C SER A 339 1.78 -6.72 -16.10
N ILE A 340 2.26 -7.95 -16.28
CA ILE A 340 1.57 -9.15 -15.78
C ILE A 340 2.04 -9.40 -14.34
N ILE A 341 1.09 -9.49 -13.40
CA ILE A 341 1.37 -9.94 -12.04
C ILE A 341 0.62 -11.22 -11.72
N ILE A 342 1.24 -12.06 -10.91
CA ILE A 342 0.75 -13.38 -10.48
C ILE A 342 0.86 -13.48 -8.95
N PRO A 343 -0.07 -12.89 -8.19
CA PRO A 343 0.04 -12.76 -6.73
C PRO A 343 0.19 -14.09 -5.99
N SER A 344 -0.34 -15.18 -6.58
CA SER A 344 -0.33 -16.55 -6.06
C SER A 344 0.49 -17.52 -6.92
N GLY A 345 1.45 -16.99 -7.69
CA GLY A 345 2.25 -17.79 -8.60
C GLY A 345 1.49 -18.27 -9.85
N HIS A 346 2.10 -19.19 -10.58
CA HIS A 346 1.60 -19.68 -11.87
C HIS A 346 0.29 -20.48 -11.79
N LEU A 347 -0.03 -21.03 -10.64
CA LEU A 347 -1.28 -21.77 -10.41
C LEU A 347 -2.45 -20.85 -10.07
N GLY A 348 -2.17 -19.61 -9.72
CA GLY A 348 -3.17 -18.64 -9.28
C GLY A 348 -3.65 -17.70 -10.37
N PRO A 349 -4.54 -16.76 -10.01
CA PRO A 349 -5.04 -15.76 -10.93
C PRO A 349 -3.93 -14.80 -11.38
N ALA A 350 -3.96 -14.43 -12.67
CA ALA A 350 -3.06 -13.46 -13.28
C ALA A 350 -3.80 -12.15 -13.58
N PHE A 351 -3.07 -11.05 -13.51
CA PHE A 351 -3.62 -9.71 -13.79
C PHE A 351 -2.70 -8.93 -14.70
N LEU A 352 -3.28 -8.28 -15.71
CA LEU A 352 -2.62 -7.22 -16.48
C LEU A 352 -2.93 -5.90 -15.76
N VAL A 353 -1.90 -5.27 -15.20
CA VAL A 353 -2.00 -4.05 -14.38
C VAL A 353 -1.37 -2.85 -15.06
N TYR A 354 -1.93 -1.65 -14.80
CA TYR A 354 -1.58 -0.41 -15.49
C TYR A 354 -0.99 0.63 -14.52
N ASP A 355 -0.82 1.88 -14.98
CA ASP A 355 -0.21 2.95 -14.18
C ASP A 355 -0.94 3.23 -12.87
N ASN A 356 -2.27 3.20 -12.88
CA ASN A 356 -3.05 3.41 -11.65
C ASN A 356 -2.83 2.34 -10.58
N PHE A 357 -2.46 1.12 -10.98
CA PHE A 357 -2.01 0.09 -10.04
C PHE A 357 -0.69 0.49 -9.38
N ARG A 358 0.25 1.05 -10.14
CA ARG A 358 1.54 1.54 -9.64
C ARG A 358 1.34 2.72 -8.68
N THR A 359 0.44 3.64 -9.02
CA THR A 359 0.05 4.73 -8.12
C THR A 359 -0.56 4.20 -6.81
N THR A 360 -1.39 3.15 -6.88
CA THR A 360 -1.91 2.49 -5.69
C THR A 360 -0.78 1.87 -4.84
N LEU A 361 0.29 1.36 -5.46
CA LEU A 361 1.47 0.85 -4.74
C LEU A 361 2.30 1.97 -4.07
N VAL A 362 2.17 3.23 -4.48
CA VAL A 362 2.75 4.37 -3.74
C VAL A 362 1.99 4.60 -2.45
N TRP A 363 0.66 4.47 -2.48
CA TRP A 363 -0.17 4.53 -1.26
C TRP A 363 0.16 3.38 -0.29
N ASN A 364 0.15 2.16 -0.79
CA ASN A 364 0.51 0.97 -0.02
C ASN A 364 1.24 -0.04 -0.92
N ARG A 365 2.46 -0.40 -0.55
CA ARG A 365 3.37 -1.24 -1.36
C ARG A 365 2.92 -2.70 -1.52
N SER A 366 1.82 -3.11 -0.93
CA SER A 366 1.30 -4.46 -1.02
C SER A 366 0.57 -4.69 -2.35
N ILE A 367 1.02 -5.66 -3.13
CA ILE A 367 0.32 -6.12 -4.35
C ILE A 367 -1.09 -6.59 -4.01
N LEU A 368 -1.27 -7.30 -2.87
CA LEU A 368 -2.58 -7.79 -2.44
C LEU A 368 -3.54 -6.63 -2.16
N TYR A 369 -3.04 -5.58 -1.50
CA TYR A 369 -3.79 -4.36 -1.26
C TYR A 369 -4.21 -3.68 -2.57
N ALA A 370 -3.27 -3.50 -3.50
CA ALA A 370 -3.54 -2.81 -4.75
C ALA A 370 -4.57 -3.56 -5.63
N VAL A 371 -4.49 -4.91 -5.66
CA VAL A 371 -5.52 -5.75 -6.32
C VAL A 371 -6.87 -5.61 -5.59
N ALA A 372 -6.88 -5.61 -4.26
CA ALA A 372 -8.12 -5.47 -3.48
C ALA A 372 -8.80 -4.11 -3.70
N ILE A 373 -8.04 -3.01 -3.73
CA ILE A 373 -8.55 -1.67 -4.08
C ILE A 373 -9.17 -1.68 -5.47
N GLY A 374 -8.45 -2.18 -6.46
CA GLY A 374 -8.92 -2.25 -7.84
C GLY A 374 -10.18 -3.09 -7.99
N HIS A 375 -10.18 -4.27 -7.38
CA HIS A 375 -11.32 -5.17 -7.41
C HIS A 375 -12.52 -4.58 -6.65
N LEU A 376 -12.32 -4.03 -5.45
CA LEU A 376 -13.41 -3.39 -4.70
C LEU A 376 -14.01 -2.22 -5.49
N ALA A 377 -13.18 -1.38 -6.12
CA ALA A 377 -13.65 -0.29 -6.97
C ALA A 377 -14.52 -0.79 -8.15
N ASP A 378 -14.10 -1.88 -8.79
CA ASP A 378 -14.86 -2.51 -9.86
C ASP A 378 -16.18 -3.11 -9.36
N ARG A 379 -16.19 -3.76 -8.20
CA ARG A 379 -17.41 -4.29 -7.57
C ARG A 379 -18.40 -3.19 -7.15
N ILE A 380 -17.90 -2.09 -6.62
CA ILE A 380 -18.70 -0.89 -6.28
C ILE A 380 -19.31 -0.30 -7.54
N ALA A 381 -18.59 -0.27 -8.65
CA ALA A 381 -19.08 0.19 -9.96
C ALA A 381 -20.03 -0.80 -10.66
N GLY A 382 -20.34 -1.94 -10.04
CA GLY A 382 -21.30 -2.93 -10.59
C GLY A 382 -20.69 -3.99 -11.48
N LYS A 383 -19.35 -4.04 -11.64
CA LYS A 383 -18.73 -5.15 -12.38
C LYS A 383 -18.84 -6.48 -11.62
N GLY A 384 -18.75 -7.58 -12.34
CA GLY A 384 -18.77 -8.94 -11.80
C GLY A 384 -17.58 -9.28 -10.90
N PRO A 385 -17.63 -10.44 -10.21
CA PRO A 385 -16.47 -10.97 -9.48
C PRO A 385 -15.35 -11.34 -10.46
N MET A 386 -14.16 -11.56 -9.92
CA MET A 386 -13.07 -12.19 -10.65
C MET A 386 -13.49 -13.61 -11.06
N VAL A 387 -13.06 -14.04 -12.24
CA VAL A 387 -13.47 -15.33 -12.82
C VAL A 387 -12.65 -16.47 -12.22
N THR A 388 -11.32 -16.39 -12.32
CA THR A 388 -10.40 -17.43 -11.87
C THR A 388 -10.24 -17.41 -10.35
N ALA A 389 -10.13 -16.21 -9.76
CA ALA A 389 -9.93 -16.07 -8.32
C ALA A 389 -11.12 -16.57 -7.48
N ALA A 390 -12.33 -16.63 -8.03
CA ALA A 390 -13.53 -17.10 -7.32
C ALA A 390 -13.44 -18.57 -6.91
N GLY A 391 -12.76 -19.41 -7.68
CA GLY A 391 -12.56 -20.84 -7.41
C GLY A 391 -11.16 -21.20 -6.91
N PHE A 392 -10.26 -20.22 -6.79
CA PHE A 392 -8.89 -20.45 -6.40
C PHE A 392 -8.73 -20.42 -4.87
N SER A 393 -8.03 -21.42 -4.34
CA SER A 393 -7.66 -21.50 -2.93
C SER A 393 -6.24 -22.00 -2.82
N GLU A 394 -5.46 -21.38 -1.95
CA GLU A 394 -4.08 -21.78 -1.66
C GLU A 394 -3.93 -22.05 -0.16
N THR A 395 -3.06 -23.02 0.16
CA THR A 395 -2.74 -23.33 1.55
C THR A 395 -1.59 -22.41 1.99
N PRO A 396 -1.77 -21.64 3.08
CA PRO A 396 -0.69 -20.79 3.59
C PRO A 396 0.51 -21.62 4.00
N MET A 397 1.70 -21.16 3.69
CA MET A 397 2.93 -21.73 4.23
C MET A 397 3.18 -21.19 5.63
N SER A 398 3.58 -22.07 6.55
CA SER A 398 4.01 -21.67 7.88
C SER A 398 5.38 -20.97 7.82
N ARG A 399 5.73 -20.24 8.89
CA ARG A 399 7.07 -19.64 9.04
C ARG A 399 8.16 -20.72 8.90
N GLY A 400 7.98 -21.87 9.56
CA GLY A 400 8.93 -22.96 9.47
C GLY A 400 9.06 -23.54 8.06
N ASP A 401 7.99 -23.57 7.25
CA ASP A 401 8.09 -24.00 5.85
C ASP A 401 8.90 -23.02 5.02
N ILE A 402 8.75 -21.72 5.24
CA ILE A 402 9.57 -20.70 4.57
C ILE A 402 11.03 -20.79 5.02
N GLU A 403 11.31 -20.99 6.32
CA GLU A 403 12.68 -21.20 6.83
C GLU A 403 13.33 -22.43 6.18
N ARG A 404 12.59 -23.54 6.07
CA ARG A 404 13.07 -24.77 5.38
C ARG A 404 13.35 -24.49 3.90
N LEU A 405 12.47 -23.75 3.21
CA LEU A 405 12.63 -23.36 1.82
C LEU A 405 13.89 -22.50 1.64
N GLN A 406 14.09 -21.47 2.47
CA GLN A 406 15.27 -20.60 2.45
C GLN A 406 16.56 -21.40 2.71
N THR A 407 16.55 -22.24 3.75
CA THR A 407 17.70 -23.10 4.09
C THR A 407 18.07 -23.98 2.91
N ARG A 408 17.07 -24.59 2.26
CA ARG A 408 17.33 -25.50 1.13
C ARG A 408 17.83 -24.76 -0.11
N LEU A 409 17.26 -23.59 -0.44
CA LEU A 409 17.76 -22.74 -1.52
C LEU A 409 19.22 -22.36 -1.30
N ASN A 410 19.58 -21.91 -0.10
CA ASN A 410 20.97 -21.57 0.24
C ASN A 410 21.91 -22.79 0.12
N ALA A 411 21.48 -23.98 0.57
CA ALA A 411 22.25 -25.21 0.44
C ALA A 411 22.47 -25.65 -1.02
N LEU A 412 21.59 -25.20 -1.94
CA LEU A 412 21.72 -25.44 -3.37
C LEU A 412 22.46 -24.32 -4.12
N GLY A 413 22.98 -23.32 -3.40
CA GLY A 413 23.75 -22.20 -3.98
C GLY A 413 22.91 -20.98 -4.42
N TYR A 414 21.60 -20.96 -4.14
CA TYR A 414 20.74 -19.81 -4.44
C TYR A 414 20.64 -18.91 -3.22
N ASP A 415 21.01 -17.63 -3.36
CA ASP A 415 20.99 -16.65 -2.25
C ASP A 415 19.56 -16.25 -1.84
N ALA A 416 18.95 -17.03 -0.96
CA ALA A 416 17.62 -16.75 -0.42
C ALA A 416 17.64 -15.77 0.77
N GLY A 417 18.81 -15.32 1.23
CA GLY A 417 19.00 -14.57 2.45
C GLY A 417 19.01 -15.46 3.70
N PRO A 418 19.06 -14.85 4.91
CA PRO A 418 18.99 -15.62 6.14
C PRO A 418 17.65 -16.36 6.24
N PRO A 419 17.63 -17.59 6.78
CA PRO A 419 16.41 -18.35 7.02
C PRO A 419 15.58 -17.72 8.16
N ASP A 420 14.88 -16.65 7.87
CA ASP A 420 14.09 -15.86 8.82
C ASP A 420 12.58 -16.17 8.79
N GLY A 421 12.18 -17.10 7.92
CA GLY A 421 10.79 -17.48 7.73
C GLY A 421 9.94 -16.45 7.01
N ARG A 422 10.57 -15.48 6.31
CA ARG A 422 9.89 -14.43 5.57
C ARG A 422 10.21 -14.52 4.07
N ALA A 423 9.22 -14.79 3.25
CA ALA A 423 9.39 -14.86 1.79
C ALA A 423 9.56 -13.45 1.17
N GLY A 424 10.70 -12.83 1.45
CA GLY A 424 11.08 -11.52 0.94
C GLY A 424 11.53 -11.54 -0.52
N ARG A 425 12.03 -10.41 -1.02
CA ARG A 425 12.51 -10.26 -2.41
C ARG A 425 13.65 -11.23 -2.73
N ARG A 426 14.64 -11.38 -1.82
CA ARG A 426 15.76 -12.31 -2.02
C ARG A 426 15.28 -13.76 -2.12
N THR A 427 14.43 -14.19 -1.20
CA THR A 427 13.85 -15.55 -1.21
C THR A 427 13.09 -15.83 -2.50
N ARG A 428 12.27 -14.87 -2.96
CA ARG A 428 11.52 -15.04 -4.23
C ARG A 428 12.42 -15.05 -5.45
N ALA A 429 13.47 -14.22 -5.49
CA ALA A 429 14.45 -14.20 -6.56
C ALA A 429 15.24 -15.51 -6.62
N ALA A 430 15.70 -16.01 -5.47
CA ALA A 430 16.38 -17.29 -5.37
C ALA A 430 15.51 -18.47 -5.83
N LEU A 431 14.23 -18.48 -5.40
CA LEU A 431 13.29 -19.51 -5.84
C LEU A 431 13.02 -19.42 -7.34
N LYS A 432 12.87 -18.20 -7.90
CA LYS A 432 12.70 -18.00 -9.34
C LYS A 432 13.90 -18.52 -10.14
N ALA A 433 15.11 -18.25 -9.68
CA ALA A 433 16.33 -18.78 -10.29
C ALA A 433 16.38 -20.31 -10.24
N PHE A 434 16.11 -20.92 -9.08
CA PHE A 434 16.02 -22.37 -8.94
C PHE A 434 14.98 -22.98 -9.90
N GLN A 435 13.79 -22.40 -9.97
CA GLN A 435 12.72 -22.86 -10.87
C GLN A 435 13.17 -22.78 -12.34
N SER A 436 13.81 -21.67 -12.73
CA SER A 436 14.35 -21.49 -14.08
C SER A 436 15.38 -22.55 -14.44
N ASP A 437 16.36 -22.81 -13.56
CA ASP A 437 17.43 -23.79 -13.81
C ASP A 437 16.91 -25.23 -13.91
N ARG A 438 15.72 -25.47 -13.37
CA ARG A 438 15.06 -26.79 -13.41
C ARG A 438 13.98 -26.90 -14.50
N GLY A 439 13.82 -25.89 -15.35
CA GLY A 439 12.76 -25.86 -16.39
C GLY A 439 11.34 -25.85 -15.82
N LEU A 440 11.17 -25.37 -14.58
CA LEU A 440 9.88 -25.20 -13.93
C LEU A 440 9.30 -23.80 -14.23
N PRO A 441 7.99 -23.60 -14.05
CA PRO A 441 7.41 -22.25 -14.08
C PRO A 441 8.13 -21.32 -13.09
N ALA A 442 8.96 -20.41 -13.62
CA ALA A 442 9.83 -19.54 -12.83
C ALA A 442 9.09 -18.32 -12.29
N ASP A 443 8.13 -18.53 -11.39
CA ASP A 443 7.27 -17.52 -10.80
C ASP A 443 7.82 -16.90 -9.50
N GLY A 444 8.76 -17.59 -8.85
CA GLY A 444 9.34 -17.18 -7.57
C GLY A 444 8.32 -17.18 -6.41
N HIS A 445 7.16 -17.84 -6.58
CA HIS A 445 6.12 -17.89 -5.55
C HIS A 445 6.35 -19.10 -4.63
N PRO A 446 6.61 -18.86 -3.32
CA PRO A 446 6.77 -19.96 -2.37
C PRO A 446 5.42 -20.64 -2.10
N ASN A 447 5.36 -21.93 -2.31
CA ASN A 447 4.22 -22.77 -2.00
C ASN A 447 4.70 -24.19 -1.60
N HIS A 448 3.79 -25.04 -1.11
CA HIS A 448 4.13 -26.39 -0.65
C HIS A 448 4.68 -27.28 -1.77
N GLN A 449 4.23 -27.08 -3.02
CA GLN A 449 4.75 -27.81 -4.17
C GLN A 449 6.21 -27.43 -4.46
N ALA A 450 6.53 -26.13 -4.45
CA ALA A 450 7.89 -25.65 -4.62
C ALA A 450 8.82 -26.17 -3.50
N LEU A 451 8.34 -26.20 -2.25
CA LEU A 451 9.08 -26.75 -1.13
C LEU A 451 9.33 -28.25 -1.32
N ALA A 452 8.34 -29.04 -1.74
CA ALA A 452 8.51 -30.47 -1.99
C ALA A 452 9.57 -30.73 -3.06
N ILE A 453 9.49 -30.03 -4.19
CA ILE A 453 10.48 -30.13 -5.28
C ILE A 453 11.89 -29.75 -4.78
N LEU A 454 12.01 -28.69 -3.99
CA LEU A 454 13.29 -28.26 -3.41
C LEU A 454 13.89 -29.30 -2.49
N LEU A 455 13.08 -29.98 -1.66
CA LEU A 455 13.55 -30.99 -0.71
C LEU A 455 14.08 -32.27 -1.43
N GLU A 456 13.49 -32.62 -2.57
CA GLU A 456 13.88 -33.74 -3.41
C GLU A 456 15.06 -33.40 -4.34
N ALA A 457 15.33 -32.13 -4.60
CA ALA A 457 16.37 -31.71 -5.52
C ALA A 457 17.76 -32.08 -5.01
N GLY A 458 18.53 -32.82 -5.81
CA GLY A 458 19.97 -33.02 -5.61
C GLY A 458 20.78 -31.73 -5.88
N PRO A 459 22.09 -31.73 -5.57
CA PRO A 459 22.98 -30.63 -5.92
C PRO A 459 22.88 -30.32 -7.43
N CYS A 460 22.99 -29.05 -7.79
CA CYS A 460 22.94 -28.63 -9.19
C CYS A 460 24.15 -29.17 -9.94
N THR A 461 23.94 -30.07 -10.92
CA THR A 461 25.01 -30.60 -11.76
C THR A 461 25.35 -29.67 -12.94
N SER A 462 24.60 -28.62 -13.16
CA SER A 462 24.75 -27.65 -14.26
C SER A 462 24.96 -26.18 -13.83
N CYS A 463 25.06 -25.93 -12.51
CA CYS A 463 25.42 -24.60 -12.03
C CYS A 463 26.88 -24.33 -12.40
N LYS A 464 27.12 -23.33 -13.25
CA LYS A 464 28.48 -22.85 -13.56
C LYS A 464 29.22 -22.58 -12.25
N ASP A 465 30.41 -23.22 -12.11
CA ASP A 465 31.30 -23.06 -10.99
C ASP A 465 31.48 -21.59 -10.64
N GLY A 466 30.82 -21.15 -9.59
CA GLY A 466 31.14 -19.90 -8.92
C GLY A 466 32.51 -20.12 -8.25
N ALA A 467 33.54 -19.53 -8.79
CA ALA A 467 34.87 -19.55 -8.20
C ALA A 467 34.78 -19.09 -6.73
N PRO A 468 35.46 -19.82 -5.80
CA PRO A 468 35.55 -19.38 -4.42
C PRO A 468 36.26 -18.00 -4.42
N LEU A 469 35.71 -17.04 -3.70
CA LEU A 469 36.43 -15.80 -3.38
C LEU A 469 37.66 -16.21 -2.59
N GLU A 470 38.85 -16.14 -3.23
CA GLU A 470 40.12 -16.23 -2.56
C GLU A 470 40.19 -15.18 -1.46
N GLU A 471 40.33 -15.62 -0.22
CA GLU A 471 40.73 -14.77 0.89
C GLU A 471 42.13 -14.21 0.56
N SER A 472 42.17 -12.96 0.12
CA SER A 472 43.41 -12.20 0.02
C SER A 472 43.93 -11.93 1.43
N ASN A 473 44.81 -12.78 1.92
CA ASN A 473 45.71 -12.50 3.01
C ASN A 473 46.68 -11.41 2.55
N ALA A 474 46.43 -10.15 2.86
CA ALA A 474 47.44 -9.11 2.84
C ALA A 474 47.99 -9.01 4.27
N LYS A 475 49.12 -9.65 4.50
CA LYS A 475 50.13 -9.21 5.45
C LYS A 475 50.97 -8.16 4.74
N GLU A 476 50.98 -6.94 5.25
CA GLU A 476 52.12 -6.10 5.62
C GLU A 476 51.61 -4.70 6.00
#